data_f4ea21375dbbc02e48a79f4eaff78309
#
_entry.id   f4ea21375dbbc02e48a79f4eaff78309
#
_cell.length_a   1.000
_cell.length_b   1.000
_cell.length_c   1.000
_cell.angle_alpha   90.00
_cell.angle_beta   90.00
_cell.angle_gamma   90.00
#
_symmetry.space_group_name_H-M   'P 1'
#
loop_
_entity.id
_entity.type
_entity.pdbx_description
1 polymer ?
#
loop_
_entity_poly.entity_id
_entity_poly.type
_entity_poly.pdbx_seq_one_letter_code
_entity_poly.pdbx_strand_id
1 'polypeptide(L)'
;MRSNKLLIIYSSLVTLIFLELLFNFIIFPKNDYNYKNRYLIFSEGKIFRNIDNFFTYEPNKELIASNYYFNNGEFNLVYKHKIYTNNLGLVQKTDTDSELPSILFLGDSFTEGQGAESWINQFNGKYKNYQIINGGFLGTGFQQFNLIDNHLSKNNIQKVFVLFIGDDLRRDIFQFNNQQLDCLNNHKLCNGNE
;
A
#
# COMPACT_ATOMS: atom_id res chain seq x y z
N MET A 1 -2.03 52.21 10.28
CA MET A 1 -1.47 50.89 10.60
C MET A 1 -2.24 49.66 10.07
N ARG A 2 -3.55 49.69 9.83
CA ARG A 2 -4.34 48.59 9.25
C ARG A 2 -3.99 48.27 7.77
N SER A 3 -3.68 49.29 6.98
CA SER A 3 -3.39 49.19 5.55
C SER A 3 -2.15 48.33 5.26
N ASN A 4 -1.08 48.44 6.03
CA ASN A 4 0.16 47.70 5.78
C ASN A 4 0.04 46.19 6.05
N LYS A 5 -0.81 45.77 7.00
CA LYS A 5 -1.04 44.34 7.29
C LYS A 5 -1.80 43.65 6.15
N LEU A 6 -2.77 44.34 5.56
CA LEU A 6 -3.51 43.85 4.40
C LEU A 6 -2.58 43.70 3.18
N LEU A 7 -1.68 44.64 2.96
CA LEU A 7 -0.73 44.63 1.87
C LEU A 7 0.24 43.43 2.00
N ILE A 8 0.70 43.14 3.22
CA ILE A 8 1.56 41.97 3.50
C ILE A 8 0.81 40.68 3.23
N ILE A 9 -0.44 40.54 3.67
CA ILE A 9 -1.26 39.36 3.42
C ILE A 9 -1.45 39.13 1.90
N TYR A 10 -1.81 40.20 1.17
CA TYR A 10 -2.00 40.12 -0.28
C TYR A 10 -0.71 39.74 -1.00
N SER A 11 0.43 40.34 -0.66
CA SER A 11 1.70 40.02 -1.29
C SER A 11 2.13 38.58 -1.01
N SER A 12 1.94 38.08 0.22
CA SER A 12 2.23 36.69 0.57
C SER A 12 1.36 35.72 -0.22
N LEU A 13 0.08 36.03 -0.38
CA LEU A 13 -0.86 35.17 -1.11
C LEU A 13 -0.53 35.11 -2.60
N VAL A 14 -0.20 36.27 -3.21
CA VAL A 14 0.25 36.34 -4.61
C VAL A 14 1.57 35.57 -4.81
N THR A 15 2.51 35.70 -3.87
CA THR A 15 3.78 34.96 -3.93
C THR A 15 3.56 33.44 -3.84
N LEU A 16 2.67 32.97 -2.95
CA LEU A 16 2.34 31.54 -2.83
C LEU A 16 1.70 31.01 -4.11
N ILE A 17 0.74 31.72 -4.69
CA ILE A 17 0.11 31.36 -5.96
C ILE A 17 1.15 31.30 -7.08
N PHE A 18 2.03 32.31 -7.14
CA PHE A 18 3.09 32.33 -8.15
C PHE A 18 4.07 31.15 -8.00
N LEU A 19 4.48 30.83 -6.77
CA LEU A 19 5.32 29.68 -6.49
C LEU A 19 4.62 28.37 -6.87
N GLU A 20 3.35 28.21 -6.56
CA GLU A 20 2.57 27.02 -6.94
C GLU A 20 2.50 26.86 -8.46
N LEU A 21 2.24 27.94 -9.20
CA LEU A 21 2.25 27.94 -10.66
C LEU A 21 3.65 27.59 -11.21
N LEU A 22 4.69 28.19 -10.66
CA LEU A 22 6.08 27.94 -11.06
C LEU A 22 6.47 26.48 -10.82
N PHE A 23 6.13 25.92 -9.66
CA PHE A 23 6.39 24.52 -9.34
C PHE A 23 5.62 23.56 -10.27
N ASN A 24 4.32 23.83 -10.49
CA ASN A 24 3.49 22.94 -11.31
C ASN A 24 3.81 22.98 -12.80
N PHE A 25 4.18 24.14 -13.35
CA PHE A 25 4.35 24.30 -14.80
C PHE A 25 5.80 24.28 -15.27
N ILE A 26 6.75 24.67 -14.41
CA ILE A 26 8.17 24.83 -14.82
C ILE A 26 9.07 23.79 -14.16
N ILE A 27 8.94 23.60 -12.85
CA ILE A 27 9.86 22.73 -12.09
C ILE A 27 9.40 21.27 -12.12
N PHE A 28 8.08 21.06 -12.00
CA PHE A 28 7.49 19.73 -12.15
C PHE A 28 6.54 19.72 -13.36
N PRO A 29 7.08 19.77 -14.60
CA PRO A 29 6.24 19.56 -15.76
C PRO A 29 5.52 18.24 -15.54
N LYS A 30 4.21 18.22 -15.79
CA LYS A 30 3.41 17.00 -15.74
C LYS A 30 4.09 15.98 -16.63
N ASN A 31 4.93 15.15 -16.08
CA ASN A 31 5.24 13.90 -16.70
C ASN A 31 3.89 13.19 -16.79
N ASP A 32 3.45 12.89 -18.01
CA ASP A 32 2.30 12.05 -18.27
C ASP A 32 2.60 10.63 -17.76
N TYR A 33 2.73 10.48 -16.44
CA TYR A 33 2.72 9.18 -15.79
C TYR A 33 1.30 8.63 -15.93
N ASN A 34 1.07 8.07 -17.10
CA ASN A 34 -0.17 7.37 -17.36
C ASN A 34 -0.15 6.10 -16.52
N TYR A 35 -0.82 6.13 -15.35
CA TYR A 35 -0.95 4.99 -14.43
C TYR A 35 -1.45 3.72 -15.15
N LYS A 36 -2.14 3.86 -16.28
CA LYS A 36 -2.58 2.76 -17.12
C LYS A 36 -1.44 1.91 -17.71
N ASN A 37 -0.22 2.41 -17.70
CA ASN A 37 0.95 1.73 -18.25
C ASN A 37 1.89 1.18 -17.17
N ARG A 38 1.46 1.12 -15.91
CA ARG A 38 2.22 0.49 -14.83
C ARG A 38 1.77 -0.95 -14.63
N TYR A 39 2.74 -1.84 -14.53
CA TYR A 39 2.53 -3.26 -14.35
C TYR A 39 3.32 -3.72 -13.13
N LEU A 40 2.64 -4.29 -12.15
CA LEU A 40 3.26 -4.96 -11.03
C LEU A 40 3.24 -6.46 -11.31
N ILE A 41 4.41 -7.04 -11.47
CA ILE A 41 4.60 -8.45 -11.83
C ILE A 41 5.29 -9.15 -10.67
N PHE A 42 4.77 -10.30 -10.29
CA PHE A 42 5.33 -11.13 -9.24
C PHE A 42 6.02 -12.36 -9.83
N SER A 43 7.01 -12.90 -9.12
CA SER A 43 7.78 -14.07 -9.54
C SER A 43 6.98 -15.38 -9.62
N GLU A 44 5.82 -15.43 -8.95
CA GLU A 44 4.92 -16.60 -8.94
C GLU A 44 3.51 -16.18 -9.38
N GLY A 45 2.78 -17.13 -9.99
CA GLY A 45 1.44 -16.84 -10.53
C GLY A 45 0.35 -16.76 -9.46
N LYS A 46 0.37 -17.65 -8.46
CA LYS A 46 -0.59 -17.65 -7.36
C LYS A 46 0.05 -17.07 -6.11
N ILE A 47 -0.21 -15.81 -5.86
CA ILE A 47 0.39 -15.07 -4.74
C ILE A 47 -0.64 -14.58 -3.73
N PHE A 48 -1.92 -14.55 -4.08
CA PHE A 48 -2.99 -14.08 -3.22
C PHE A 48 -3.86 -15.24 -2.73
N ARG A 49 -4.27 -15.14 -1.48
CA ARG A 49 -5.24 -16.02 -0.83
C ARG A 49 -6.47 -15.21 -0.44
N ASN A 50 -7.64 -15.69 -0.84
CA ASN A 50 -8.90 -15.10 -0.41
C ASN A 50 -9.22 -15.48 1.03
N ILE A 51 -9.71 -14.50 1.78
CA ILE A 51 -10.20 -14.67 3.14
C ILE A 51 -11.52 -13.91 3.23
N ASP A 52 -12.61 -14.65 3.19
CA ASP A 52 -13.97 -14.10 3.23
C ASP A 52 -14.18 -12.96 2.19
N ASN A 53 -14.22 -11.71 2.65
CA ASN A 53 -14.46 -10.54 1.82
C ASN A 53 -13.19 -9.73 1.49
N PHE A 54 -12.01 -10.28 1.75
CA PHE A 54 -10.75 -9.65 1.42
C PHE A 54 -9.68 -10.69 1.08
N PHE A 55 -8.50 -10.24 0.71
CA PHE A 55 -7.39 -11.11 0.36
C PHE A 55 -6.11 -10.73 1.08
N THR A 56 -5.24 -11.72 1.31
CA THR A 56 -3.86 -11.56 1.74
C THR A 56 -2.94 -12.21 0.72
N TYR A 57 -1.63 -12.06 0.91
CA TYR A 57 -0.69 -12.92 0.20
C TYR A 57 -0.80 -14.37 0.66
N GLU A 58 -0.31 -15.30 -0.15
CA GLU A 58 -0.10 -16.67 0.30
C GLU A 58 0.91 -16.68 1.45
N PRO A 59 0.65 -17.43 2.55
CA PRO A 59 1.55 -17.47 3.69
C PRO A 59 2.90 -18.11 3.40
N ASN A 60 3.92 -17.70 4.18
CA ASN A 60 5.25 -18.31 4.18
C ASN A 60 5.91 -18.33 2.79
N LYS A 61 5.79 -17.23 2.06
CA LYS A 61 6.37 -17.07 0.72
C LYS A 61 7.52 -16.06 0.70
N GLU A 62 8.48 -16.32 -0.18
CA GLU A 62 9.44 -15.34 -0.65
C GLU A 62 9.11 -15.02 -2.10
N LEU A 63 8.66 -13.80 -2.37
CA LEU A 63 8.24 -13.34 -3.68
C LEU A 63 9.15 -12.21 -4.16
N ILE A 64 9.28 -12.09 -5.45
CA ILE A 64 9.90 -10.93 -6.08
C ILE A 64 8.81 -10.13 -6.77
N ALA A 65 8.61 -8.90 -6.31
CA ALA A 65 7.74 -7.94 -6.97
C ALA A 65 8.57 -7.02 -7.87
N SER A 66 8.17 -6.89 -9.12
CA SER A 66 8.83 -6.06 -10.13
C SER A 66 7.82 -5.09 -10.69
N ASN A 67 8.09 -3.80 -10.60
CA ASN A 67 7.25 -2.76 -11.17
C ASN A 67 7.84 -2.30 -12.48
N TYR A 68 7.06 -2.38 -13.53
CA TYR A 68 7.43 -1.95 -14.87
C TYR A 68 6.57 -0.78 -15.33
N TYR A 69 7.14 0.04 -16.16
CA TYR A 69 6.46 1.06 -16.90
C TYR A 69 6.51 0.70 -18.39
N PHE A 70 5.36 0.59 -19.03
CA PHE A 70 5.28 0.34 -20.46
C PHE A 70 5.21 1.66 -21.23
N ASN A 71 6.22 1.94 -22.03
CA ASN A 71 6.29 3.14 -22.85
C ASN A 71 6.96 2.81 -24.18
N ASN A 72 6.45 3.38 -25.26
CA ASN A 72 6.98 3.22 -26.63
C ASN A 72 7.18 1.76 -27.08
N GLY A 73 6.30 0.85 -26.64
CA GLY A 73 6.37 -0.56 -27.01
C GLY A 73 7.33 -1.39 -26.13
N GLU A 74 7.95 -0.82 -25.12
CA GLU A 74 8.92 -1.48 -24.25
C GLU A 74 8.54 -1.44 -22.78
N PHE A 75 8.89 -2.51 -22.05
CA PHE A 75 8.78 -2.57 -20.61
C PHE A 75 10.07 -2.08 -19.94
N ASN A 76 9.97 -0.99 -19.23
CA ASN A 76 11.07 -0.41 -18.45
C ASN A 76 10.92 -0.76 -16.99
N LEU A 77 11.88 -1.47 -16.42
CA LEU A 77 11.89 -1.79 -14.99
C LEU A 77 12.08 -0.51 -14.17
N VAL A 78 11.13 -0.22 -13.27
CA VAL A 78 11.20 0.95 -12.38
C VAL A 78 11.89 0.57 -11.07
N TYR A 79 11.42 -0.50 -10.43
CA TYR A 79 12.04 -1.08 -9.25
C TYR A 79 11.69 -2.56 -9.11
N LYS A 80 12.49 -3.25 -8.32
CA LYS A 80 12.33 -4.67 -7.98
C LYS A 80 12.68 -4.84 -6.51
N HIS A 81 11.85 -5.58 -5.77
CA HIS A 81 12.11 -5.85 -4.37
C HIS A 81 11.60 -7.24 -3.96
N LYS A 82 12.12 -7.74 -2.85
CA LYS A 82 11.66 -8.99 -2.24
C LYS A 82 10.53 -8.72 -1.26
N ILE A 83 9.53 -9.56 -1.30
CA ILE A 83 8.44 -9.62 -0.35
C ILE A 83 8.55 -10.94 0.41
N TYR A 84 8.51 -10.86 1.73
CA TYR A 84 8.44 -12.02 2.62
C TYR A 84 7.09 -11.99 3.30
N THR A 85 6.36 -13.11 3.24
CA THR A 85 5.05 -13.22 3.89
C THR A 85 5.15 -14.17 5.07
N ASN A 86 4.54 -13.78 6.18
CA ASN A 86 4.48 -14.59 7.39
C ASN A 86 3.38 -15.67 7.34
N ASN A 87 3.16 -16.36 8.45
CA ASN A 87 2.12 -17.39 8.62
C ASN A 87 0.69 -16.89 8.38
N LEU A 88 0.44 -15.58 8.44
CA LEU A 88 -0.86 -14.95 8.15
C LEU A 88 -0.97 -14.42 6.71
N GLY A 89 0.11 -14.47 5.93
CA GLY A 89 0.17 -13.89 4.59
C GLY A 89 0.34 -12.37 4.59
N LEU A 90 0.82 -11.79 5.68
CA LEU A 90 1.17 -10.37 5.78
C LEU A 90 2.63 -10.16 5.39
N VAL A 91 2.96 -8.99 4.85
CA VAL A 91 4.32 -8.66 4.41
C VAL A 91 5.23 -8.43 5.62
N GLN A 92 5.77 -9.52 6.12
CA GLN A 92 6.58 -9.56 7.34
C GLN A 92 7.46 -10.83 7.33
N LYS A 93 8.71 -10.71 7.79
CA LYS A 93 9.65 -11.85 7.86
C LYS A 93 9.41 -12.78 9.04
N THR A 94 8.86 -12.23 10.13
CA THR A 94 8.62 -12.97 11.37
C THR A 94 7.19 -13.46 11.42
N ASP A 95 7.00 -14.69 11.81
CA ASP A 95 5.68 -15.24 12.07
C ASP A 95 4.99 -14.53 13.23
N THR A 96 3.68 -14.51 13.18
CA THR A 96 2.84 -13.94 14.22
C THR A 96 2.44 -15.05 15.20
N ASP A 97 2.62 -14.78 16.48
CA ASP A 97 2.15 -15.62 17.59
C ASP A 97 0.88 -15.00 18.18
N SER A 98 -0.22 -15.74 18.20
CA SER A 98 -1.51 -15.26 18.69
C SER A 98 -1.52 -14.97 20.19
N GLU A 99 -0.62 -15.58 20.97
CA GLU A 99 -0.54 -15.42 22.42
C GLU A 99 0.23 -14.16 22.84
N LEU A 100 1.11 -13.66 21.97
CA LEU A 100 1.92 -12.51 22.29
C LEU A 100 1.13 -11.20 22.15
N PRO A 101 1.26 -10.27 23.12
CA PRO A 101 0.72 -8.92 22.97
C PRO A 101 1.22 -8.26 21.69
N SER A 102 0.31 -7.72 20.91
CA SER A 102 0.60 -7.25 19.56
C SER A 102 0.29 -5.77 19.38
N ILE A 103 1.12 -5.12 18.58
CA ILE A 103 0.85 -3.79 18.03
C ILE A 103 0.63 -3.95 16.53
N LEU A 104 -0.57 -3.63 16.06
CA LEU A 104 -0.96 -3.74 14.67
C LEU A 104 -0.81 -2.39 13.97
N PHE A 105 -0.14 -2.40 12.82
CA PHE A 105 -0.09 -1.26 11.91
C PHE A 105 -0.94 -1.58 10.68
N LEU A 106 -1.99 -0.81 10.46
CA LEU A 106 -2.84 -0.87 9.27
C LEU A 106 -2.45 0.26 8.31
N GLY A 107 -2.55 0.00 7.03
CA GLY A 107 -2.25 0.99 6.02
C GLY A 107 -2.18 0.41 4.61
N ASP A 108 -1.79 1.23 3.68
CA ASP A 108 -1.67 0.91 2.27
C ASP A 108 -0.27 0.37 1.89
N SER A 109 0.11 0.53 0.63
CA SER A 109 1.40 0.11 0.10
C SER A 109 2.62 0.76 0.77
N PHE A 110 2.48 1.94 1.37
CA PHE A 110 3.56 2.58 2.14
C PHE A 110 3.80 1.85 3.47
N THR A 111 2.74 1.39 4.10
CA THR A 111 2.81 0.59 5.31
C THR A 111 3.33 -0.82 5.01
N GLU A 112 2.84 -1.43 3.93
CA GLU A 112 3.34 -2.71 3.44
C GLU A 112 4.84 -2.68 3.15
N GLY A 113 5.35 -1.58 2.61
CA GLY A 113 6.76 -1.40 2.21
C GLY A 113 6.97 -1.68 0.72
N GLN A 114 6.04 -1.28 -0.13
CA GLN A 114 6.16 -1.45 -1.58
C GLN A 114 7.41 -0.75 -2.12
N GLY A 115 8.24 -1.51 -2.84
CA GLY A 115 9.48 -1.01 -3.45
C GLY A 115 10.72 -1.17 -2.58
N ALA A 116 10.57 -1.52 -1.29
CA ALA A 116 11.66 -1.74 -0.35
C ALA A 116 11.26 -2.71 0.75
N GLU A 117 12.12 -2.94 1.71
CA GLU A 117 11.73 -3.61 2.96
C GLU A 117 10.82 -2.68 3.78
N SER A 118 9.71 -3.22 4.30
CA SER A 118 8.81 -2.44 5.15
C SER A 118 9.56 -1.86 6.35
N TRP A 119 9.40 -0.57 6.57
CA TRP A 119 9.97 0.12 7.72
C TRP A 119 9.43 -0.44 9.06
N ILE A 120 8.23 -1.02 9.05
CA ILE A 120 7.62 -1.69 10.22
C ILE A 120 8.46 -2.90 10.65
N ASN A 121 9.03 -3.64 9.71
CA ASN A 121 9.89 -4.77 10.02
C ASN A 121 11.13 -4.38 10.84
N GLN A 122 11.54 -3.11 10.78
CA GLN A 122 12.66 -2.61 11.57
C GLN A 122 12.35 -2.50 13.07
N PHE A 123 11.07 -2.51 13.44
CA PHE A 123 10.66 -2.51 14.85
C PHE A 123 10.58 -3.91 15.44
N ASN A 124 10.50 -4.96 14.63
CA ASN A 124 10.48 -6.33 15.12
C ASN A 124 11.72 -6.64 15.96
N GLY A 125 11.51 -7.21 17.14
CA GLY A 125 12.56 -7.53 18.09
C GLY A 125 13.11 -6.34 18.90
N LYS A 126 12.71 -5.10 18.61
CA LYS A 126 13.10 -3.94 19.41
C LYS A 126 12.28 -3.80 20.69
N TYR A 127 11.06 -4.32 20.69
CA TYR A 127 10.15 -4.28 21.82
C TYR A 127 9.99 -5.69 22.39
N LYS A 128 10.62 -5.94 23.56
CA LYS A 128 10.65 -7.28 24.17
C LYS A 128 9.27 -7.84 24.59
N ASN A 129 8.31 -6.95 24.83
CA ASN A 129 7.01 -7.31 25.38
C ASN A 129 5.88 -7.29 24.36
N TYR A 130 6.17 -6.97 23.11
CA TYR A 130 5.19 -6.87 22.04
C TYR A 130 5.77 -7.40 20.74
N GLN A 131 4.96 -8.12 19.99
CA GLN A 131 5.22 -8.33 18.59
C GLN A 131 4.62 -7.19 17.77
N ILE A 132 5.21 -6.94 16.63
CA ILE A 132 4.69 -5.96 15.66
C ILE A 132 4.05 -6.74 14.51
N ILE A 133 2.83 -6.35 14.13
CA ILE A 133 2.12 -6.93 12.99
C ILE A 133 1.99 -5.86 11.91
N ASN A 134 2.51 -6.17 10.72
CA ASN A 134 2.35 -5.34 9.54
C ASN A 134 1.06 -5.70 8.80
N GLY A 135 0.00 -4.97 9.04
CA GLY A 135 -1.29 -5.09 8.36
C GLY A 135 -1.41 -4.17 7.13
N GLY A 136 -0.31 -3.58 6.67
CA GLY A 136 -0.27 -2.81 5.42
C GLY A 136 -0.48 -3.70 4.20
N PHE A 137 -1.27 -3.23 3.24
CA PHE A 137 -1.53 -3.96 2.01
C PHE A 137 -1.69 -3.00 0.82
N LEU A 138 -1.06 -3.36 -0.30
CA LEU A 138 -1.05 -2.50 -1.49
C LEU A 138 -2.46 -2.16 -1.98
N GLY A 139 -2.67 -0.89 -2.32
CA GLY A 139 -3.91 -0.42 -2.94
C GLY A 139 -5.13 -0.40 -2.04
N THR A 140 -4.98 -0.62 -0.74
CA THR A 140 -6.10 -0.68 0.21
C THR A 140 -6.53 0.70 0.71
N GLY A 141 -7.75 0.78 1.20
CA GLY A 141 -8.35 1.94 1.86
C GLY A 141 -9.01 1.56 3.18
N PHE A 142 -9.70 2.51 3.82
CA PHE A 142 -10.25 2.36 5.18
C PHE A 142 -11.14 1.14 5.41
N GLN A 143 -11.94 0.78 4.42
CA GLN A 143 -12.84 -0.38 4.59
C GLN A 143 -12.05 -1.68 4.70
N GLN A 144 -10.95 -1.78 3.98
CA GLN A 144 -10.09 -2.96 4.02
C GLN A 144 -9.28 -3.02 5.32
N PHE A 145 -8.92 -1.89 5.88
CA PHE A 145 -8.28 -1.84 7.20
C PHE A 145 -9.18 -2.50 8.26
N ASN A 146 -10.50 -2.22 8.21
CA ASN A 146 -11.46 -2.86 9.12
C ASN A 146 -11.57 -4.38 8.90
N LEU A 147 -11.50 -4.86 7.65
CA LEU A 147 -11.52 -6.29 7.34
C LEU A 147 -10.26 -7.01 7.84
N ILE A 148 -9.10 -6.38 7.67
CA ILE A 148 -7.83 -6.91 8.20
C ILE A 148 -7.85 -6.95 9.72
N ASP A 149 -8.31 -5.89 10.38
CA ASP A 149 -8.44 -5.84 11.84
C ASP A 149 -9.34 -6.95 12.37
N ASN A 150 -10.50 -7.16 11.76
CA ASN A 150 -11.41 -8.24 12.10
C ASN A 150 -10.77 -9.63 11.91
N HIS A 151 -10.03 -9.82 10.81
CA HIS A 151 -9.32 -11.08 10.57
C HIS A 151 -8.27 -11.36 11.64
N LEU A 152 -7.58 -10.33 12.10
CA LEU A 152 -6.55 -10.42 13.13
C LEU A 152 -7.09 -10.37 14.57
N SER A 153 -8.41 -10.28 14.76
CA SER A 153 -9.05 -10.16 16.07
C SER A 153 -8.73 -11.29 17.06
N LYS A 154 -8.34 -12.45 16.57
CA LYS A 154 -7.88 -13.59 17.39
C LYS A 154 -6.44 -13.43 17.90
N ASN A 155 -5.67 -12.50 17.35
CA ASN A 155 -4.34 -12.20 17.82
C ASN A 155 -4.45 -11.18 18.95
N ASN A 156 -3.67 -11.34 19.99
CA ASN A 156 -3.71 -10.50 21.19
C ASN A 156 -3.35 -9.02 20.90
N ILE A 157 -4.21 -8.33 20.13
CA ILE A 157 -3.98 -6.94 19.68
C ILE A 157 -4.23 -5.98 20.84
N GLN A 158 -3.21 -5.26 21.26
CA GLN A 158 -3.25 -4.27 22.35
C GLN A 158 -3.38 -2.84 21.83
N LYS A 159 -2.82 -2.57 20.64
CA LYS A 159 -2.84 -1.24 20.01
C LYS A 159 -2.94 -1.39 18.49
N VAL A 160 -3.70 -0.50 17.88
CA VAL A 160 -3.83 -0.37 16.43
C VAL A 160 -3.39 1.03 16.03
N PHE A 161 -2.48 1.10 15.07
CA PHE A 161 -2.10 2.33 14.39
C PHE A 161 -2.59 2.28 12.96
N VAL A 162 -3.40 3.25 12.56
CA VAL A 162 -3.87 3.40 11.18
C VAL A 162 -3.03 4.47 10.52
N LEU A 163 -2.30 4.07 9.49
CA LEU A 163 -1.43 4.93 8.70
C LEU A 163 -2.09 5.11 7.33
N PHE A 164 -2.38 6.33 6.97
CA PHE A 164 -3.10 6.61 5.73
C PHE A 164 -2.55 7.85 5.04
N ILE A 165 -2.73 7.89 3.73
CA ILE A 165 -2.53 9.07 2.90
C ILE A 165 -3.89 9.62 2.44
N GLY A 166 -3.93 10.87 1.99
CA GLY A 166 -5.18 11.51 1.57
C GLY A 166 -5.94 10.76 0.47
N ASP A 167 -5.25 9.96 -0.32
CA ASP A 167 -5.83 9.15 -1.38
C ASP A 167 -6.63 7.94 -0.85
N ASP A 168 -6.25 7.37 0.29
CA ASP A 168 -6.94 6.23 0.90
C ASP A 168 -8.37 6.55 1.31
N LEU A 169 -8.67 7.84 1.55
CA LEU A 169 -10.03 8.32 1.82
C LEU A 169 -10.95 8.21 0.60
N ARG A 170 -10.39 8.16 -0.60
CA ARG A 170 -11.12 8.10 -1.88
C ARG A 170 -11.11 6.73 -2.51
N ARG A 171 -10.26 5.82 -2.03
CA ARG A 171 -10.21 4.47 -2.56
C ARG A 171 -11.43 3.72 -2.10
N ASP A 172 -12.27 3.37 -3.09
CA ASP A 172 -13.28 2.35 -2.87
C ASP A 172 -12.59 1.03 -2.55
N ILE A 173 -13.30 0.18 -1.83
CA ILE A 173 -12.79 -1.15 -1.53
C ILE A 173 -12.49 -1.85 -2.84
N PHE A 174 -11.34 -2.52 -2.90
CA PHE A 174 -11.16 -3.62 -3.84
C PHE A 174 -12.13 -4.75 -3.45
N GLN A 175 -13.39 -4.59 -3.79
CA GLN A 175 -14.32 -5.70 -3.84
C GLN A 175 -14.09 -6.39 -5.18
N PHE A 176 -13.24 -7.39 -5.17
CA PHE A 176 -13.27 -8.33 -6.26
C PHE A 176 -14.62 -9.05 -6.21
N ASN A 177 -15.35 -9.05 -7.32
CA ASN A 177 -16.49 -9.94 -7.45
C ASN A 177 -15.98 -11.40 -7.49
N ASN A 178 -16.90 -12.37 -7.32
CA ASN A 178 -16.51 -13.78 -7.29
C ASN A 178 -15.72 -14.21 -8.55
N GLN A 179 -16.06 -13.67 -9.71
CA GLN A 179 -15.38 -13.96 -10.97
C GLN A 179 -13.94 -13.44 -10.98
N GLN A 180 -13.72 -12.25 -10.45
CA GLN A 180 -12.37 -11.69 -10.28
C GLN A 180 -11.56 -12.47 -9.25
N LEU A 181 -12.18 -12.92 -8.16
CA LEU A 181 -11.57 -13.78 -7.16
C LEU A 181 -11.19 -15.14 -7.74
N ASP A 182 -12.05 -15.73 -8.56
CA ASP A 182 -11.78 -16.98 -9.23
C ASP A 182 -10.65 -16.83 -10.24
N CYS A 183 -10.59 -15.72 -10.98
CA CYS A 183 -9.49 -15.38 -11.87
C CYS A 183 -8.15 -15.24 -11.13
N LEU A 184 -8.13 -14.55 -9.98
CA LEU A 184 -6.93 -14.42 -9.15
C LEU A 184 -6.43 -15.78 -8.62
N ASN A 185 -7.35 -16.68 -8.30
CA ASN A 185 -7.01 -18.01 -7.80
C ASN A 185 -6.64 -19.00 -8.91
N ASN A 186 -7.17 -18.81 -10.10
CA ASN A 186 -6.94 -19.68 -11.23
C ASN A 186 -7.00 -18.89 -12.55
N HIS A 187 -5.84 -18.51 -13.06
CA HIS A 187 -5.69 -17.72 -14.29
C HIS A 187 -6.42 -18.32 -15.52
N LYS A 188 -6.73 -19.62 -15.50
CA LYS A 188 -7.53 -20.25 -16.57
C LYS A 188 -9.00 -19.80 -16.56
N LEU A 189 -9.48 -19.25 -15.46
CA LEU A 189 -10.83 -18.72 -15.31
C LEU A 189 -10.95 -17.23 -15.62
N CYS A 190 -9.82 -16.59 -15.97
CA CYS A 190 -9.83 -15.20 -16.42
C CYS A 190 -10.48 -15.11 -17.81
N ASN A 191 -11.65 -14.50 -17.87
CA ASN A 191 -12.23 -14.12 -19.16
C ASN A 191 -11.47 -12.92 -19.69
N GLY A 192 -10.86 -13.05 -20.86
CA GLY A 192 -9.89 -12.10 -21.44
C GLY A 192 -10.39 -10.69 -21.79
N ASN A 193 -11.37 -10.17 -21.07
CA ASN A 193 -11.92 -8.82 -21.21
C ASN A 193 -11.76 -7.98 -19.91
N GLU A 194 -10.94 -8.37 -18.93
CA GLU A 194 -10.68 -7.64 -17.69
C GLU A 194 -9.21 -7.31 -17.49
#